data_a9288df7574bc59eea9c21421b221b9e
#
_entry.id   a9288df7574bc59eea9c21421b221b9e
#
_cell.length_a   1.000
_cell.length_b   1.000
_cell.length_c   1.000
_cell.angle_alpha   90.00
_cell.angle_beta   90.00
_cell.angle_gamma   90.00
#
_symmetry.space_group_name_H-M   'P 1'
#
loop_
_entity.id
_entity.type
_entity.pdbx_description
1 polymer ?
#
loop_
_entity_poly.entity_id
_entity_poly.type
_entity_poly.pdbx_seq_one_letter_code
_entity_poly.pdbx_strand_id
1 'polypeptide(L)'
;VIDVVITEEDMLPEVKMHINPTGRFVIGGPAGDTGLTGRKIIVDTYGGIARHGGGAFSGKDPTKVDRSAAYMARYAAKNIVAAGLCHRCEINLAYAIGVPQPVSVKVFDFSVAGIISKLSLIKVSYEPLSAYGHFGRTDLQLPWEKTDKITQLQQKAAEIMAEDITGLIRENT
;
A
#
# COMPACT_ATOMS: atom_id res chain seq x y z
N VAL A 1 7.75 -17.68 -19.79
CA VAL A 1 7.21 -16.60 -18.94
C VAL A 1 8.32 -16.07 -18.04
N ILE A 2 9.02 -16.92 -17.32
CA ILE A 2 10.10 -16.50 -16.40
C ILE A 2 11.15 -15.69 -17.15
N ASP A 3 11.72 -16.23 -18.22
CA ASP A 3 12.79 -15.59 -19.02
C ASP A 3 12.36 -14.30 -19.75
N VAL A 4 11.07 -13.99 -19.78
CA VAL A 4 10.53 -12.78 -20.42
C VAL A 4 10.19 -11.69 -19.40
N VAL A 5 9.87 -12.08 -18.16
CA VAL A 5 9.35 -11.17 -17.13
C VAL A 5 10.37 -10.87 -16.06
N ILE A 6 11.28 -11.82 -15.79
CA ILE A 6 12.29 -11.69 -14.74
C ILE A 6 13.65 -11.58 -15.43
N THR A 7 14.38 -10.50 -15.14
CA THR A 7 15.73 -10.30 -15.66
C THR A 7 16.74 -11.14 -14.90
N GLU A 8 17.92 -11.40 -15.48
CA GLU A 8 19.00 -12.10 -14.79
C GLU A 8 19.45 -11.37 -13.51
N GLU A 9 19.33 -10.04 -13.49
CA GLU A 9 19.66 -9.20 -12.33
C GLU A 9 18.68 -9.37 -11.16
N ASP A 10 17.45 -9.81 -11.45
CA ASP A 10 16.41 -10.06 -10.45
C ASP A 10 16.45 -11.48 -9.88
N MET A 11 17.29 -12.37 -10.45
CA MET A 11 17.42 -13.77 -10.04
C MET A 11 18.69 -14.04 -9.24
N LEU A 12 18.53 -14.66 -8.08
CA LEU A 12 19.65 -15.22 -7.34
C LEU A 12 20.19 -16.48 -8.03
N PRO A 13 21.50 -16.80 -7.94
CA PRO A 13 22.08 -17.96 -8.62
C PRO A 13 21.47 -19.31 -8.28
N GLU A 14 20.86 -19.43 -7.10
CA GLU A 14 20.29 -20.68 -6.57
C GLU A 14 18.75 -20.65 -6.46
N VAL A 15 18.05 -19.92 -7.35
CA VAL A 15 16.59 -19.87 -7.33
C VAL A 15 16.00 -21.22 -7.72
N LYS A 16 15.22 -21.82 -6.84
CA LYS A 16 14.41 -23.01 -7.12
C LYS A 16 13.13 -22.62 -7.84
N MET A 17 12.99 -23.07 -9.07
CA MET A 17 11.77 -22.85 -9.86
C MET A 17 10.86 -24.09 -9.76
N HIS A 18 9.61 -23.88 -9.35
CA HIS A 18 8.58 -24.91 -9.30
C HIS A 18 7.50 -24.57 -10.35
N ILE A 19 7.43 -25.36 -11.41
CA ILE A 19 6.46 -25.17 -12.49
C ILE A 19 5.50 -26.35 -12.45
N ASN A 20 4.25 -26.13 -12.09
CA ASN A 20 3.22 -27.17 -11.96
C ASN A 20 3.72 -28.39 -11.18
N PRO A 21 4.22 -28.25 -9.92
CA PRO A 21 4.87 -29.33 -9.18
C PRO A 21 3.93 -30.50 -8.88
N THR A 22 2.62 -30.30 -8.97
CA THR A 22 1.59 -31.35 -8.84
C THR A 22 1.20 -32.01 -10.17
N GLY A 23 1.90 -31.64 -11.24
CA GLY A 23 1.64 -32.14 -12.59
C GLY A 23 0.67 -31.29 -13.39
N ARG A 24 0.09 -31.86 -14.45
CA ARG A 24 -0.75 -31.15 -15.38
C ARG A 24 -2.06 -30.69 -14.73
N PHE A 25 -2.35 -29.39 -14.82
CA PHE A 25 -3.62 -28.82 -14.40
C PHE A 25 -4.69 -29.08 -15.46
N VAL A 26 -5.65 -29.96 -15.17
CA VAL A 26 -6.64 -30.44 -16.17
C VAL A 26 -8.02 -29.81 -15.92
N ILE A 27 -8.45 -29.73 -14.65
CA ILE A 27 -9.76 -29.18 -14.29
C ILE A 27 -9.57 -27.77 -13.76
N GLY A 28 -10.08 -26.80 -14.49
CA GLY A 28 -10.04 -25.38 -14.12
C GLY A 28 -11.43 -24.81 -13.79
N GLY A 29 -11.46 -23.53 -13.45
CA GLY A 29 -12.68 -22.80 -13.12
C GLY A 29 -13.38 -23.29 -11.84
N PRO A 30 -14.66 -22.90 -11.63
CA PRO A 30 -15.39 -23.18 -10.37
C PRO A 30 -15.56 -24.65 -10.04
N ALA A 31 -15.47 -25.55 -11.04
CA ALA A 31 -15.53 -26.98 -10.82
C ALA A 31 -14.27 -27.56 -10.15
N GLY A 32 -13.11 -26.92 -10.39
CA GLY A 32 -11.84 -27.30 -9.76
C GLY A 32 -11.64 -26.60 -8.41
N ASP A 33 -11.85 -25.28 -8.39
CA ASP A 33 -11.72 -24.46 -7.20
C ASP A 33 -12.57 -23.18 -7.37
N THR A 34 -13.44 -22.90 -6.40
CA THR A 34 -14.30 -21.72 -6.43
C THR A 34 -13.60 -20.53 -5.80
N GLY A 35 -13.28 -19.52 -6.60
CA GLY A 35 -12.73 -18.27 -6.14
C GLY A 35 -13.79 -17.27 -5.67
N LEU A 36 -13.45 -16.45 -4.69
CA LEU A 36 -14.24 -15.32 -4.23
C LEU A 36 -13.38 -14.05 -4.20
N THR A 37 -13.97 -12.93 -4.61
CA THR A 37 -13.32 -11.61 -4.51
C THR A 37 -13.04 -11.26 -3.05
N GLY A 38 -11.85 -10.71 -2.77
CA GLY A 38 -11.43 -10.34 -1.41
C GLY A 38 -10.88 -11.51 -0.56
N ARG A 39 -10.79 -12.73 -1.09
CA ARG A 39 -10.19 -13.89 -0.40
C ARG A 39 -8.69 -14.02 -0.60
N LYS A 40 -8.10 -13.28 -1.53
CA LYS A 40 -6.66 -13.26 -1.83
C LYS A 40 -6.03 -11.94 -1.38
N ILE A 41 -6.11 -11.65 -0.10
CA ILE A 41 -5.71 -10.35 0.49
C ILE A 41 -4.25 -9.98 0.23
N ILE A 42 -3.37 -10.94 0.13
CA ILE A 42 -1.95 -10.71 -0.18
C ILE A 42 -1.76 -10.38 -1.66
N VAL A 43 -2.52 -11.02 -2.56
CA VAL A 43 -2.55 -10.69 -4.00
C VAL A 43 -3.16 -9.29 -4.22
N ASP A 44 -4.18 -8.93 -3.46
CA ASP A 44 -4.82 -7.61 -3.53
C ASP A 44 -3.89 -6.46 -3.12
N THR A 45 -2.78 -6.74 -2.46
CA THR A 45 -1.87 -5.76 -1.87
C THR A 45 -0.45 -5.85 -2.41
N TYR A 46 0.48 -6.49 -1.69
CA TYR A 46 1.92 -6.41 -1.96
C TYR A 46 2.58 -7.77 -2.23
N GLY A 47 1.82 -8.84 -2.43
CA GLY A 47 2.37 -10.15 -2.79
C GLY A 47 3.28 -10.78 -1.74
N GLY A 48 3.21 -10.35 -0.48
CA GLY A 48 4.02 -10.87 0.62
C GLY A 48 5.30 -10.09 0.92
N ILE A 49 5.64 -9.04 0.14
CA ILE A 49 6.82 -8.22 0.40
C ILE A 49 6.64 -7.27 1.59
N ALA A 50 5.40 -6.90 1.92
CA ALA A 50 5.05 -6.09 3.09
C ALA A 50 4.12 -6.85 4.03
N ARG A 51 4.05 -6.40 5.28
CA ARG A 51 3.13 -6.95 6.28
C ARG A 51 1.69 -6.62 5.92
N HIS A 52 0.77 -7.48 6.36
CA HIS A 52 -0.67 -7.31 6.15
C HIS A 52 -1.43 -7.52 7.46
N GLY A 53 -2.41 -6.65 7.73
CA GLY A 53 -3.23 -6.71 8.95
C GLY A 53 -4.34 -7.78 8.91
N GLY A 54 -4.56 -8.44 7.77
CA GLY A 54 -5.53 -9.52 7.60
C GLY A 54 -6.91 -9.08 7.06
N GLY A 55 -7.16 -7.77 6.94
CA GLY A 55 -8.44 -7.24 6.47
C GLY A 55 -8.61 -7.30 4.94
N ALA A 56 -9.68 -7.95 4.47
CA ALA A 56 -10.06 -7.90 3.05
C ALA A 56 -10.62 -6.52 2.66
N PHE A 57 -10.42 -6.10 1.42
CA PHE A 57 -10.88 -4.82 0.90
C PHE A 57 -12.23 -4.93 0.20
N SER A 58 -12.31 -5.79 -0.81
CA SER A 58 -13.53 -5.99 -1.60
C SER A 58 -14.70 -6.45 -0.73
N GLY A 59 -15.88 -5.93 -1.01
CA GLY A 59 -17.10 -6.20 -0.24
C GLY A 59 -17.31 -5.27 0.96
N LYS A 60 -16.33 -4.43 1.31
CA LYS A 60 -16.45 -3.44 2.39
C LYS A 60 -16.69 -2.04 1.81
N ASP A 61 -17.53 -1.26 2.46
CA ASP A 61 -17.70 0.16 2.16
C ASP A 61 -16.52 1.01 2.71
N PRO A 62 -16.34 2.27 2.26
CA PRO A 62 -15.22 3.10 2.67
C PRO A 62 -15.15 3.44 4.17
N THR A 63 -16.20 3.20 4.95
CA THR A 63 -16.17 3.43 6.40
C THR A 63 -15.38 2.38 7.15
N LYS A 64 -15.06 1.26 6.53
CA LYS A 64 -14.31 0.15 7.13
C LYS A 64 -12.81 0.43 7.05
N VAL A 65 -12.18 0.56 8.23
CA VAL A 65 -10.76 0.92 8.37
C VAL A 65 -9.81 -0.08 7.73
N ASP A 66 -10.13 -1.37 7.72
CA ASP A 66 -9.35 -2.39 7.01
C ASP A 66 -9.08 -2.00 5.55
N ARG A 67 -10.02 -1.33 4.91
CA ARG A 67 -9.92 -0.86 3.54
C ARG A 67 -9.38 0.57 3.49
N SER A 68 -10.06 1.53 4.09
CA SER A 68 -9.74 2.95 3.98
C SER A 68 -8.38 3.30 4.55
N ALA A 69 -8.02 2.75 5.71
CA ALA A 69 -6.72 2.98 6.32
C ALA A 69 -5.57 2.36 5.51
N ALA A 70 -5.76 1.17 4.92
CA ALA A 70 -4.77 0.58 4.04
C ALA A 70 -4.52 1.45 2.79
N TYR A 71 -5.55 2.03 2.20
CA TYR A 71 -5.41 2.95 1.07
C TYR A 71 -4.69 4.24 1.46
N MET A 72 -4.97 4.78 2.64
CA MET A 72 -4.28 5.97 3.13
C MET A 72 -2.82 5.68 3.47
N ALA A 73 -2.52 4.53 4.08
CA ALA A 73 -1.14 4.09 4.31
C ALA A 73 -0.37 3.96 2.98
N ARG A 74 -1.00 3.38 1.94
CA ARG A 74 -0.42 3.32 0.59
C ARG A 74 -0.13 4.70 0.04
N TYR A 75 -1.09 5.62 0.11
CA TYR A 75 -0.93 7.00 -0.34
C TYR A 75 0.24 7.69 0.36
N ALA A 76 0.32 7.60 1.68
CA ALA A 76 1.39 8.21 2.46
C ALA A 76 2.76 7.61 2.13
N ALA A 77 2.89 6.28 2.15
CA ALA A 77 4.14 5.59 1.83
C ALA A 77 4.65 5.93 0.42
N LYS A 78 3.74 5.96 -0.56
CA LYS A 78 4.08 6.29 -1.94
C LYS A 78 4.60 7.73 -2.09
N ASN A 79 3.98 8.69 -1.41
CA ASN A 79 4.45 10.07 -1.42
C ASN A 79 5.81 10.25 -0.73
N ILE A 80 6.08 9.54 0.38
CA ILE A 80 7.37 9.57 1.09
C ILE A 80 8.50 9.05 0.19
N VAL A 81 8.28 7.92 -0.47
CA VAL A 81 9.26 7.34 -1.39
C VAL A 81 9.44 8.24 -2.63
N ALA A 82 8.36 8.74 -3.21
CA ALA A 82 8.42 9.63 -4.37
C ALA A 82 9.08 10.98 -4.07
N ALA A 83 9.03 11.45 -2.82
CA ALA A 83 9.75 12.64 -2.37
C ALA A 83 11.27 12.40 -2.17
N GLY A 84 11.75 11.17 -2.33
CA GLY A 84 13.16 10.80 -2.17
C GLY A 84 13.63 10.73 -0.72
N LEU A 85 12.70 10.71 0.26
CA LEU A 85 13.04 10.69 1.69
C LEU A 85 13.53 9.31 2.16
N CYS A 86 13.15 8.25 1.46
CA CYS A 86 13.66 6.89 1.67
C CYS A 86 13.46 6.04 0.42
N HIS A 87 14.19 4.93 0.30
CA HIS A 87 14.05 3.98 -0.81
C HIS A 87 12.86 3.02 -0.60
N ARG A 88 12.52 2.71 0.65
CA ARG A 88 11.40 1.83 1.02
C ARG A 88 10.72 2.40 2.25
N CYS A 89 9.38 2.29 2.29
CA CYS A 89 8.58 2.78 3.39
C CYS A 89 7.46 1.77 3.71
N GLU A 90 7.35 1.39 4.97
CA GLU A 90 6.22 0.63 5.49
C GLU A 90 5.50 1.49 6.55
N ILE A 91 4.20 1.62 6.42
CA ILE A 91 3.35 2.36 7.37
C ILE A 91 2.38 1.39 8.02
N ASN A 92 2.42 1.35 9.34
CA ASN A 92 1.49 0.58 10.16
C ASN A 92 0.51 1.52 10.84
N LEU A 93 -0.79 1.23 10.71
CA LEU A 93 -1.87 1.97 11.36
C LEU A 93 -2.65 1.02 12.26
N ALA A 94 -2.84 1.41 13.51
CA ALA A 94 -3.67 0.66 14.46
C ALA A 94 -4.90 1.48 14.85
N TYR A 95 -6.06 0.82 14.86
CA TYR A 95 -7.34 1.41 15.27
C TYR A 95 -7.98 0.58 16.38
N ALA A 96 -8.65 1.26 17.31
CA ALA A 96 -9.55 0.62 18.25
C ALA A 96 -10.99 0.66 17.71
N ILE A 97 -11.74 -0.43 17.86
CA ILE A 97 -13.15 -0.49 17.42
C ILE A 97 -13.95 0.59 18.15
N GLY A 98 -14.72 1.37 17.39
CA GLY A 98 -15.53 2.48 17.92
C GLY A 98 -14.76 3.80 18.08
N VAL A 99 -13.45 3.82 17.84
CA VAL A 99 -12.64 5.05 17.87
C VAL A 99 -12.25 5.43 16.45
N PRO A 100 -12.68 6.58 15.92
CA PRO A 100 -12.44 6.97 14.54
C PRO A 100 -11.00 7.43 14.27
N GLN A 101 -10.22 7.78 15.29
CA GLN A 101 -8.82 8.14 15.18
C GLN A 101 -7.93 6.91 15.36
N PRO A 102 -6.80 6.83 14.63
CA PRO A 102 -5.82 5.78 14.87
C PRO A 102 -5.16 5.97 16.25
N VAL A 103 -4.84 4.87 16.92
CA VAL A 103 -4.17 4.89 18.22
C VAL A 103 -2.65 5.06 18.12
N SER A 104 -2.07 4.99 16.93
CA SER A 104 -0.60 4.92 16.79
C SER A 104 0.04 5.70 15.62
N VAL A 105 -0.58 6.67 14.96
CA VAL A 105 0.13 7.52 13.97
C VAL A 105 -0.42 8.95 13.96
N LYS A 106 0.48 9.96 14.02
CA LYS A 106 0.16 11.39 14.02
C LYS A 106 0.85 12.15 12.88
N VAL A 107 0.68 11.77 11.62
CA VAL A 107 1.32 12.51 10.50
C VAL A 107 0.31 13.21 9.60
N PHE A 108 -0.91 12.69 9.48
CA PHE A 108 -2.03 13.28 8.73
C PHE A 108 -3.34 13.05 9.48
N ASP A 109 -4.45 13.65 9.02
CA ASP A 109 -5.77 13.24 9.52
C ASP A 109 -6.11 11.84 9.01
N PHE A 110 -5.78 10.85 9.81
CA PHE A 110 -6.09 9.43 9.59
C PHE A 110 -7.43 9.02 10.23
N SER A 111 -8.26 9.96 10.66
CA SER A 111 -9.64 9.62 11.04
C SER A 111 -10.39 9.03 9.83
N VAL A 112 -11.34 8.14 10.08
CA VAL A 112 -12.11 7.50 9.00
C VAL A 112 -12.76 8.54 8.08
N ALA A 113 -13.34 9.60 8.65
CA ALA A 113 -13.93 10.70 7.90
C ALA A 113 -12.87 11.46 7.08
N GLY A 114 -11.71 11.76 7.68
CA GLY A 114 -10.58 12.43 7.04
C GLY A 114 -10.06 11.64 5.85
N ILE A 115 -9.88 10.32 6.00
CA ILE A 115 -9.44 9.43 4.91
C ILE A 115 -10.45 9.42 3.76
N ILE A 116 -11.72 9.22 4.06
CA ILE A 116 -12.80 9.18 3.05
C ILE A 116 -12.85 10.49 2.27
N SER A 117 -12.76 11.62 2.96
CA SER A 117 -12.74 12.96 2.37
C SER A 117 -11.49 13.17 1.52
N LYS A 118 -10.31 12.92 2.10
CA LYS A 118 -9.00 13.16 1.46
C LYS A 118 -8.81 12.37 0.18
N LEU A 119 -9.15 11.09 0.21
CA LEU A 119 -9.04 10.20 -0.94
C LEU A 119 -10.31 10.15 -1.79
N SER A 120 -11.35 10.92 -1.44
CA SER A 120 -12.63 10.93 -2.14
C SER A 120 -13.21 9.52 -2.37
N LEU A 121 -13.09 8.63 -1.39
CA LEU A 121 -13.37 7.20 -1.54
C LEU A 121 -14.80 6.88 -1.97
N ILE A 122 -15.76 7.74 -1.67
CA ILE A 122 -17.17 7.56 -2.10
C ILE A 122 -17.32 7.70 -3.63
N LYS A 123 -16.41 8.43 -4.30
CA LYS A 123 -16.43 8.69 -5.74
C LYS A 123 -15.66 7.68 -6.57
N VAL A 124 -14.95 6.77 -5.93
CA VAL A 124 -14.12 5.77 -6.61
C VAL A 124 -15.00 4.65 -7.17
N SER A 125 -14.79 4.29 -8.44
CA SER A 125 -15.32 3.05 -8.99
C SER A 125 -14.45 1.88 -8.54
N TYR A 126 -15.03 0.97 -7.78
CA TYR A 126 -14.33 -0.18 -7.20
C TYR A 126 -14.40 -1.45 -8.06
N GLU A 127 -15.26 -1.48 -9.07
CA GLU A 127 -15.46 -2.62 -9.95
C GLU A 127 -14.15 -3.10 -10.61
N PRO A 128 -13.29 -2.23 -11.19
CA PRO A 128 -12.04 -2.67 -11.81
C PRO A 128 -11.03 -3.26 -10.84
N LEU A 129 -11.20 -3.03 -9.52
CA LEU A 129 -10.31 -3.55 -8.48
C LEU A 129 -10.60 -5.00 -8.10
N SER A 130 -11.68 -5.59 -8.61
CA SER A 130 -12.00 -6.99 -8.41
C SER A 130 -11.01 -7.95 -9.08
N ALA A 131 -10.21 -7.44 -10.03
CA ALA A 131 -9.15 -8.18 -10.70
C ALA A 131 -7.82 -7.42 -10.60
N TYR A 132 -6.71 -8.15 -10.51
CA TYR A 132 -5.33 -7.65 -10.47
C TYR A 132 -4.96 -6.77 -9.27
N GLY A 133 -5.72 -6.85 -8.18
CA GLY A 133 -5.42 -6.18 -6.92
C GLY A 133 -5.80 -4.70 -6.85
N HIS A 134 -5.49 -4.08 -5.71
CA HIS A 134 -5.87 -2.72 -5.36
C HIS A 134 -4.71 -1.72 -5.41
N PHE A 135 -3.47 -2.20 -5.40
CA PHE A 135 -2.26 -1.36 -5.36
C PHE A 135 -1.39 -1.55 -6.60
N GLY A 136 -0.61 -0.51 -6.92
CA GLY A 136 0.27 -0.53 -8.09
C GLY A 136 -0.44 -0.49 -9.44
N ARG A 137 -1.73 -0.19 -9.48
CA ARG A 137 -2.56 -0.13 -10.69
C ARG A 137 -2.34 1.20 -11.42
N THR A 138 -1.33 1.24 -12.25
CA THR A 138 -1.00 2.42 -13.07
C THR A 138 -1.97 2.64 -14.24
N ASP A 139 -2.72 1.61 -14.58
CA ASP A 139 -3.81 1.62 -15.56
C ASP A 139 -5.07 2.34 -15.07
N LEU A 140 -5.19 2.55 -13.76
CA LEU A 140 -6.30 3.22 -13.10
C LEU A 140 -5.84 4.50 -12.39
N GLN A 141 -6.67 5.53 -12.44
CA GLN A 141 -6.40 6.79 -11.74
C GLN A 141 -6.89 6.73 -10.29
N LEU A 142 -6.24 5.93 -9.47
CA LEU A 142 -6.65 5.69 -8.10
C LEU A 142 -6.13 6.80 -7.15
N PRO A 143 -6.98 7.32 -6.25
CA PRO A 143 -6.58 8.40 -5.35
C PRO A 143 -5.39 8.07 -4.46
N TRP A 144 -5.26 6.83 -4.02
CA TRP A 144 -4.15 6.36 -3.16
C TRP A 144 -2.85 6.08 -3.92
N GLU A 145 -2.88 6.15 -5.25
CA GLU A 145 -1.68 6.07 -6.09
C GLU A 145 -1.11 7.46 -6.47
N LYS A 146 -1.77 8.56 -6.10
CA LYS A 146 -1.30 9.92 -6.37
C LYS A 146 -0.05 10.27 -5.55
N THR A 147 0.83 11.07 -6.16
CA THR A 147 2.08 11.58 -5.55
C THR A 147 2.08 13.10 -5.47
N ASP A 148 0.96 13.67 -5.03
CA ASP A 148 0.71 15.13 -4.98
C ASP A 148 1.29 15.83 -3.75
N LYS A 149 2.04 15.13 -2.89
CA LYS A 149 2.66 15.65 -1.66
C LYS A 149 4.18 15.77 -1.72
N ILE A 150 4.81 15.45 -2.85
CA ILE A 150 6.27 15.44 -3.00
C ILE A 150 6.89 16.76 -2.54
N THR A 151 6.48 17.88 -3.13
CA THR A 151 7.04 19.20 -2.83
C THR A 151 6.87 19.59 -1.37
N GLN A 152 5.68 19.34 -0.79
CA GLN A 152 5.40 19.65 0.62
C GLN A 152 6.28 18.81 1.56
N LEU A 153 6.50 17.54 1.25
CA LEU A 153 7.34 16.66 2.04
C LEU A 153 8.81 17.06 1.96
N GLN A 154 9.29 17.41 0.78
CA GLN A 154 10.66 17.87 0.59
C GLN A 154 10.94 19.19 1.33
N GLN A 155 10.01 20.15 1.24
CA GLN A 155 10.12 21.42 1.97
C GLN A 155 10.16 21.17 3.48
N LYS A 156 9.24 20.36 3.99
CA LYS A 156 9.18 20.07 5.44
C LYS A 156 10.41 19.32 5.94
N ALA A 157 10.93 18.40 5.15
CA ALA A 157 12.18 17.71 5.47
C ALA A 157 13.38 18.68 5.54
N ALA A 158 13.46 19.61 4.59
CA ALA A 158 14.51 20.63 4.59
C ALA A 158 14.41 21.59 5.80
N GLU A 159 13.19 21.98 6.20
CA GLU A 159 12.95 22.79 7.40
C GLU A 159 13.44 22.07 8.67
N ILE A 160 13.06 20.79 8.86
CA ILE A 160 13.46 19.99 10.00
C ILE A 160 14.99 19.85 10.06
N MET A 161 15.64 19.53 8.94
CA MET A 161 17.11 19.44 8.87
C MET A 161 17.80 20.76 9.24
N ALA A 162 17.24 21.89 8.82
CA ALA A 162 17.79 23.21 9.17
C ALA A 162 17.62 23.53 10.67
N GLU A 163 16.50 23.17 11.27
CA GLU A 163 16.25 23.31 12.71
C GLU A 163 17.21 22.45 13.54
N ASP A 164 17.42 21.18 13.16
CA ASP A 164 18.34 20.26 13.83
C ASP A 164 19.79 20.77 13.78
N ILE A 165 20.27 21.26 12.63
CA ILE A 165 21.60 21.84 12.47
C ILE A 165 21.76 23.08 13.38
N THR A 166 20.72 23.91 13.45
CA THR A 166 20.74 25.12 14.28
C THR A 166 20.75 24.78 15.77
N GLY A 167 20.05 23.71 16.18
CA GLY A 167 20.06 23.16 17.53
C GLY A 167 21.45 22.68 17.95
N LEU A 168 22.07 21.84 17.11
CA LEU A 168 23.43 21.32 17.33
C LEU A 168 24.51 22.42 17.44
N ILE A 169 24.37 23.52 16.69
CA ILE A 169 25.29 24.65 16.79
C ILE A 169 25.13 25.37 18.14
N ARG A 170 23.90 25.54 18.65
CA ARG A 170 23.63 26.19 19.93
C ARG A 170 24.06 25.38 21.14
N GLU A 171 24.07 24.07 21.08
CA GLU A 171 24.54 23.21 22.17
C GLU A 171 26.08 23.15 22.29
N ASN A 172 26.80 23.53 21.22
CA ASN A 172 28.26 23.51 21.15
C ASN A 172 28.93 24.91 21.26
N THR A 173 28.16 25.95 21.53
CA THR A 173 28.63 27.32 21.81
C THR A 173 28.28 27.72 23.23
#